data_d4b2d2dfc2c704cc7b101c446b74a318
#
_entry.id   d4b2d2dfc2c704cc7b101c446b74a318
#
_cell.length_a   1.000
_cell.length_b   1.000
_cell.length_c   1.000
_cell.angle_alpha   90.00
_cell.angle_beta   90.00
_cell.angle_gamma   90.00
#
_symmetry.space_group_name_H-M   'P 1'
#
loop_
_entity.id
_entity.type
_entity.pdbx_description
1 polymer ?
#
loop_
_entity_poly.entity_id
_entity_poly.type
_entity_poly.pdbx_seq_one_letter_code
_entity_poly.pdbx_strand_id
1 'polypeptide(L)'
;MDEVTVPVTGTPSGQSSELLGHPPDARLLVVNCDDLGMYPAINAAVIESVEEGIASSCSLMVPCPAAPQAMELLSRRPQIPFGIHLTLVREMPDIPWGPLTAKERVASLLDPTGELFPPTPAGRAALLGQARLGEVELEFRAQIDAVADAGLAPTHLDFHCLADGGRDDILDLTVMLAAEYGLAVRVWLEPGRQTMRKRGLPVTDNDFLDSFSLDIEGKAARYAQRLRDLPAGLNEWAVHPSLGDEESQTVDNGWPVRRTDYEFLTSPQAREVLQQEEIVVIDYRTIQQVWSQSMSPR
;
A
#
# COMPACT_ATOMS: atom_id res chain seq x y z
N MET A 1 50.32 -24.26 -0.70
CA MET A 1 48.95 -24.73 -0.92
C MET A 1 48.11 -23.48 -0.98
N ASP A 2 47.88 -23.02 -2.20
CA ASP A 2 47.22 -21.76 -2.47
C ASP A 2 45.70 -21.99 -2.42
N GLU A 3 45.02 -21.28 -1.53
CA GLU A 3 43.56 -21.26 -1.46
C GLU A 3 43.03 -20.53 -2.69
N VAL A 4 42.41 -21.28 -3.60
CA VAL A 4 41.68 -20.74 -4.74
C VAL A 4 40.36 -20.19 -4.23
N THR A 5 40.29 -18.91 -3.98
CA THR A 5 39.03 -18.18 -3.77
C THR A 5 38.25 -18.15 -5.09
N VAL A 6 37.20 -18.94 -5.18
CA VAL A 6 36.25 -18.87 -6.30
C VAL A 6 35.40 -17.58 -6.09
N PRO A 7 35.38 -16.65 -7.06
CA PRO A 7 34.48 -15.51 -6.95
C PRO A 7 33.04 -15.99 -7.09
N VAL A 8 32.25 -15.75 -6.07
CA VAL A 8 30.78 -15.90 -6.16
C VAL A 8 30.30 -14.81 -7.11
N THR A 9 30.16 -15.16 -8.38
CA THR A 9 29.45 -14.34 -9.35
C THR A 9 27.95 -14.48 -9.07
N GLY A 10 27.46 -13.78 -8.04
CA GLY A 10 26.04 -13.49 -7.92
C GLY A 10 25.68 -12.60 -9.11
N THR A 11 24.81 -13.07 -9.99
CA THR A 11 24.13 -12.24 -10.97
C THR A 11 23.49 -11.08 -10.21
N PRO A 12 23.75 -9.80 -10.54
CA PRO A 12 23.00 -8.72 -9.94
C PRO A 12 21.52 -9.02 -10.24
N SER A 13 20.70 -9.19 -9.21
CA SER A 13 19.26 -9.21 -9.39
C SER A 13 18.93 -7.87 -10.05
N GLY A 14 18.42 -7.90 -11.30
CA GLY A 14 18.08 -6.68 -12.03
C GLY A 14 17.25 -5.76 -11.16
N GLN A 15 17.50 -4.45 -11.23
CA GLN A 15 16.69 -3.46 -10.54
C GLN A 15 15.26 -3.55 -11.08
N SER A 16 14.27 -3.26 -10.24
CA SER A 16 12.86 -3.29 -10.65
C SER A 16 12.56 -2.33 -11.81
N SER A 17 13.34 -1.23 -11.96
CA SER A 17 13.25 -0.35 -13.11
C SER A 17 13.44 -1.08 -14.44
N GLU A 18 14.43 -1.99 -14.55
CA GLU A 18 14.67 -2.77 -15.77
C GLU A 18 13.54 -3.76 -16.04
N LEU A 19 13.01 -4.42 -15.01
CA LEU A 19 11.83 -5.31 -15.12
C LEU A 19 10.58 -4.57 -15.62
N LEU A 20 10.49 -3.28 -15.32
CA LEU A 20 9.40 -2.39 -15.75
C LEU A 20 9.68 -1.70 -17.10
N GLY A 21 10.78 -2.05 -17.78
CA GLY A 21 11.13 -1.52 -19.10
C GLY A 21 11.77 -0.13 -19.10
N HIS A 22 12.31 0.31 -17.96
CA HIS A 22 13.03 1.58 -17.81
C HIS A 22 14.55 1.37 -17.71
N PRO A 23 15.36 2.41 -17.99
CA PRO A 23 16.80 2.37 -17.75
C PRO A 23 17.14 2.07 -16.27
N PRO A 24 18.28 1.45 -15.97
CA PRO A 24 18.67 1.09 -14.60
C PRO A 24 18.91 2.31 -13.70
N ASP A 25 19.19 3.47 -14.29
CA ASP A 25 19.36 4.75 -13.59
C ASP A 25 18.07 5.58 -13.50
N ALA A 26 16.96 5.09 -14.04
CA ALA A 26 15.67 5.76 -13.94
C ALA A 26 15.21 5.88 -12.48
N ARG A 27 14.70 7.05 -12.13
CA ARG A 27 14.11 7.36 -10.82
C ARG A 27 12.60 7.19 -10.92
N LEU A 28 12.12 5.98 -10.59
CA LEU A 28 10.70 5.65 -10.64
C LEU A 28 10.05 5.86 -9.28
N LEU A 29 8.86 6.43 -9.25
CA LEU A 29 8.12 6.68 -8.02
C LEU A 29 6.65 6.28 -8.16
N VAL A 30 6.17 5.43 -7.25
CA VAL A 30 4.76 5.25 -6.95
C VAL A 30 4.41 6.13 -5.76
N VAL A 31 3.39 6.98 -5.90
CA VAL A 31 2.79 7.73 -4.78
C VAL A 31 1.42 7.15 -4.54
N ASN A 32 1.32 6.26 -3.54
CA ASN A 32 0.06 5.60 -3.20
C ASN A 32 -0.63 6.29 -2.04
N CYS A 33 -1.90 6.65 -2.23
CA CYS A 33 -2.76 7.17 -1.18
C CYS A 33 -3.42 5.99 -0.44
N ASP A 34 -2.97 5.73 0.77
CA ASP A 34 -3.53 4.67 1.63
C ASP A 34 -4.86 5.16 2.27
N ASP A 35 -5.60 4.22 2.87
CA ASP A 35 -6.79 4.45 3.69
C ASP A 35 -8.04 4.94 2.94
N LEU A 36 -8.12 4.88 1.61
CA LEU A 36 -9.36 5.16 0.89
C LEU A 36 -10.51 4.30 1.44
N GLY A 37 -11.65 4.88 1.73
CA GLY A 37 -12.81 4.18 2.31
C GLY A 37 -12.94 4.31 3.81
N MET A 38 -11.94 4.85 4.52
CA MET A 38 -12.00 4.97 5.98
C MET A 38 -13.10 5.95 6.42
N TYR A 39 -13.11 7.17 5.89
CA TYR A 39 -14.18 8.16 6.07
C TYR A 39 -14.24 9.17 4.90
N PRO A 40 -15.35 9.95 4.74
CA PRO A 40 -15.59 10.73 3.52
C PRO A 40 -14.52 11.75 3.16
N ALA A 41 -13.92 12.43 4.13
CA ALA A 41 -12.89 13.44 3.86
C ALA A 41 -11.57 12.83 3.34
N ILE A 42 -11.26 11.57 3.70
CA ILE A 42 -10.17 10.82 3.07
C ILE A 42 -10.54 10.51 1.62
N ASN A 43 -11.74 10.00 1.36
CA ASN A 43 -12.17 9.68 0.00
C ASN A 43 -12.03 10.87 -0.94
N ALA A 44 -12.50 12.04 -0.52
CA ALA A 44 -12.41 13.26 -1.32
C ALA A 44 -10.94 13.66 -1.57
N ALA A 45 -10.11 13.68 -0.52
CA ALA A 45 -8.71 14.07 -0.62
C ALA A 45 -7.89 13.09 -1.48
N VAL A 46 -8.13 11.79 -1.36
CA VAL A 46 -7.48 10.76 -2.18
C VAL A 46 -7.80 10.96 -3.66
N ILE A 47 -9.09 11.07 -4.00
CA ILE A 47 -9.51 11.27 -5.40
C ILE A 47 -8.88 12.54 -5.98
N GLU A 48 -8.92 13.65 -5.26
CA GLU A 48 -8.31 14.91 -5.72
C GLU A 48 -6.78 14.81 -5.83
N SER A 49 -6.12 14.11 -4.89
CA SER A 49 -4.66 13.89 -4.95
C SER A 49 -4.23 13.08 -6.18
N VAL A 50 -5.06 12.16 -6.65
CA VAL A 50 -4.80 11.37 -7.87
C VAL A 50 -5.18 12.15 -9.14
N GLU A 51 -6.32 12.85 -9.16
CA GLU A 51 -6.80 13.55 -10.34
C GLU A 51 -6.06 14.89 -10.59
N GLU A 52 -5.76 15.62 -9.52
CA GLU A 52 -5.22 16.99 -9.58
C GLU A 52 -3.82 17.10 -8.95
N GLY A 53 -3.36 16.08 -8.24
CA GLY A 53 -2.08 16.07 -7.53
C GLY A 53 -0.97 15.29 -8.22
N ILE A 54 -0.06 14.78 -7.40
CA ILE A 54 1.06 13.93 -7.83
C ILE A 54 0.87 12.45 -7.46
N ALA A 55 -0.23 12.10 -6.79
CA ALA A 55 -0.51 10.71 -6.45
C ALA A 55 -0.80 9.91 -7.73
N SER A 56 -0.31 8.68 -7.78
CA SER A 56 -0.44 7.81 -8.95
C SER A 56 -1.28 6.56 -8.70
N SER A 57 -1.62 6.29 -7.45
CA SER A 57 -2.40 5.12 -7.04
C SER A 57 -3.07 5.39 -5.69
N CYS A 58 -3.99 4.53 -5.30
CA CYS A 58 -4.56 4.51 -3.95
C CYS A 58 -4.91 3.10 -3.53
N SER A 59 -5.20 2.86 -2.25
CA SER A 59 -5.65 1.56 -1.76
C SER A 59 -6.85 1.66 -0.84
N LEU A 60 -7.84 0.77 -1.09
CA LEU A 60 -9.18 0.78 -0.53
C LEU A 60 -9.30 -0.14 0.69
N MET A 61 -9.72 0.41 1.83
CA MET A 61 -10.09 -0.31 3.05
C MET A 61 -11.56 -0.77 2.96
N VAL A 62 -11.78 -1.96 2.43
CA VAL A 62 -13.14 -2.48 2.15
C VAL A 62 -14.01 -2.63 3.42
N PRO A 63 -13.48 -3.00 4.61
CA PRO A 63 -14.29 -3.12 5.82
C PRO A 63 -14.78 -1.78 6.39
N CYS A 64 -14.28 -0.64 5.90
CA CYS A 64 -14.54 0.67 6.49
C CYS A 64 -15.89 1.27 6.06
N PRO A 65 -16.51 2.15 6.89
CA PRO A 65 -17.85 2.66 6.66
C PRO A 65 -18.03 3.47 5.38
N ALA A 66 -16.98 4.18 4.93
CA ALA A 66 -17.04 4.97 3.69
C ALA A 66 -16.54 4.20 2.45
N ALA A 67 -16.25 2.89 2.57
CA ALA A 67 -15.88 2.05 1.43
C ALA A 67 -16.94 2.00 0.31
N PRO A 68 -18.27 1.92 0.59
CA PRO A 68 -19.26 1.98 -0.46
C PRO A 68 -19.21 3.28 -1.28
N GLN A 69 -19.00 4.43 -0.62
CA GLN A 69 -18.81 5.71 -1.29
C GLN A 69 -17.52 5.70 -2.14
N ALA A 70 -16.42 5.16 -1.61
CA ALA A 70 -15.16 5.05 -2.33
C ALA A 70 -15.31 4.18 -3.59
N MET A 71 -15.99 3.03 -3.48
CA MET A 71 -16.26 2.16 -4.63
C MET A 71 -17.13 2.85 -5.68
N GLU A 72 -18.14 3.62 -5.28
CA GLU A 72 -18.93 4.44 -6.22
C GLU A 72 -18.07 5.50 -6.92
N LEU A 73 -17.18 6.17 -6.19
CA LEU A 73 -16.24 7.14 -6.77
C LEU A 73 -15.30 6.49 -7.80
N LEU A 74 -14.75 5.31 -7.48
CA LEU A 74 -13.88 4.54 -8.36
C LEU A 74 -14.63 4.02 -9.60
N SER A 75 -15.87 3.56 -9.45
CA SER A 75 -16.68 3.06 -10.58
C SER A 75 -16.92 4.12 -11.66
N ARG A 76 -16.97 5.38 -11.25
CA ARG A 76 -17.11 6.54 -12.16
C ARG A 76 -15.77 7.03 -12.72
N ARG A 77 -14.65 6.48 -12.24
CA ARG A 77 -13.26 6.89 -12.54
C ARG A 77 -12.37 5.69 -12.88
N PRO A 78 -12.69 4.93 -13.93
CA PRO A 78 -11.94 3.71 -14.27
C PRO A 78 -10.47 3.98 -14.63
N GLN A 79 -10.09 5.25 -14.82
CA GLN A 79 -8.71 5.67 -15.05
C GLN A 79 -7.87 5.68 -13.77
N ILE A 80 -8.48 5.73 -12.57
CA ILE A 80 -7.75 5.71 -11.30
C ILE A 80 -7.32 4.28 -10.99
N PRO A 81 -6.01 3.98 -10.95
CA PRO A 81 -5.53 2.68 -10.47
C PRO A 81 -5.68 2.63 -8.95
N PHE A 82 -6.17 1.50 -8.44
CA PHE A 82 -6.31 1.32 -7.01
C PHE A 82 -6.01 -0.12 -6.58
N GLY A 83 -5.58 -0.30 -5.35
CA GLY A 83 -5.39 -1.58 -4.69
C GLY A 83 -6.42 -1.84 -3.60
N ILE A 84 -6.30 -3.00 -2.97
CA ILE A 84 -7.06 -3.36 -1.78
C ILE A 84 -6.13 -3.29 -0.57
N HIS A 85 -6.44 -2.38 0.36
CA HIS A 85 -5.73 -2.19 1.61
C HIS A 85 -6.22 -3.21 2.63
N LEU A 86 -5.61 -4.40 2.63
CA LEU A 86 -6.01 -5.55 3.43
C LEU A 86 -6.02 -5.19 4.92
N THR A 87 -7.19 -5.24 5.53
CA THR A 87 -7.44 -4.66 6.83
C THR A 87 -7.77 -5.76 7.85
N LEU A 88 -6.93 -5.91 8.88
CA LEU A 88 -7.11 -6.83 10.00
C LEU A 88 -7.09 -6.12 11.37
N VAL A 89 -6.91 -4.81 11.39
CA VAL A 89 -6.84 -3.99 12.61
C VAL A 89 -7.81 -2.81 12.54
N ARG A 90 -8.18 -2.25 13.70
CA ARG A 90 -9.07 -1.09 13.81
C ARG A 90 -8.42 0.00 14.64
N GLU A 91 -8.12 1.14 14.01
CA GLU A 91 -7.41 2.23 14.68
C GLU A 91 -8.32 3.31 15.27
N MET A 92 -9.56 3.40 14.79
CA MET A 92 -10.51 4.44 15.23
C MET A 92 -11.65 3.79 16.04
N PRO A 93 -11.64 3.90 17.38
CA PRO A 93 -12.66 3.29 18.22
C PRO A 93 -14.07 3.86 17.96
N ASP A 94 -14.16 5.14 17.58
CA ASP A 94 -15.44 5.83 17.32
C ASP A 94 -15.97 5.61 15.90
N ILE A 95 -15.17 5.10 14.99
CA ILE A 95 -15.60 4.67 13.66
C ILE A 95 -15.65 3.14 13.64
N PRO A 96 -16.85 2.52 13.66
CA PRO A 96 -16.96 1.08 13.75
C PRO A 96 -16.66 0.43 12.39
N TRP A 97 -15.67 -0.45 12.36
CA TRP A 97 -15.51 -1.44 11.29
C TRP A 97 -15.06 -2.79 11.89
N GLY A 98 -15.31 -3.84 11.17
CA GLY A 98 -14.96 -5.19 11.56
C GLY A 98 -14.73 -6.05 10.33
N PRO A 99 -14.44 -7.34 10.49
CA PRO A 99 -14.24 -8.22 9.35
C PRO A 99 -15.53 -8.30 8.50
N LEU A 100 -15.35 -8.47 7.19
CA LEU A 100 -16.47 -8.75 6.27
C LEU A 100 -17.00 -10.16 6.49
N THR A 101 -16.13 -11.07 6.84
CA THR A 101 -16.50 -12.44 7.19
C THR A 101 -17.22 -12.49 8.53
N ALA A 102 -18.21 -13.37 8.67
CA ALA A 102 -18.92 -13.57 9.93
C ALA A 102 -17.94 -13.84 11.08
N LYS A 103 -18.07 -13.10 12.19
CA LYS A 103 -17.12 -13.09 13.32
C LYS A 103 -16.81 -14.49 13.88
N GLU A 104 -17.79 -15.38 13.85
CA GLU A 104 -17.65 -16.77 14.31
C GLU A 104 -16.70 -17.61 13.45
N ARG A 105 -16.51 -17.22 12.19
CA ARG A 105 -15.63 -17.89 11.22
C ARG A 105 -14.20 -17.35 11.24
N VAL A 106 -13.98 -16.20 11.85
CA VAL A 106 -12.68 -15.50 11.92
C VAL A 106 -12.35 -15.08 13.35
N ALA A 107 -12.76 -15.90 14.33
CA ALA A 107 -12.64 -15.60 15.75
C ALA A 107 -11.19 -15.33 16.20
N SER A 108 -10.17 -15.90 15.52
CA SER A 108 -8.77 -15.62 15.83
C SER A 108 -8.28 -14.25 15.36
N LEU A 109 -9.07 -13.52 14.57
CA LEU A 109 -8.76 -12.15 14.17
C LEU A 109 -9.33 -11.11 15.14
N LEU A 110 -10.11 -11.55 16.14
CA LEU A 110 -10.82 -10.67 17.06
C LEU A 110 -10.18 -10.68 18.44
N ASP A 111 -10.28 -9.54 19.11
CA ASP A 111 -9.89 -9.36 20.49
C ASP A 111 -10.94 -9.99 21.45
N PRO A 112 -10.70 -10.01 22.78
CA PRO A 112 -11.66 -10.55 23.74
C PRO A 112 -13.02 -9.85 23.78
N THR A 113 -13.16 -8.66 23.18
CA THR A 113 -14.43 -7.92 23.06
C THR A 113 -15.20 -8.29 21.80
N GLY A 114 -14.60 -9.08 20.91
CA GLY A 114 -15.17 -9.48 19.62
C GLY A 114 -15.00 -8.42 18.53
N GLU A 115 -14.02 -7.54 18.69
CA GLU A 115 -13.66 -6.50 17.71
C GLU A 115 -12.27 -6.77 17.11
N LEU A 116 -11.93 -6.15 15.98
CA LEU A 116 -10.57 -6.18 15.44
C LEU A 116 -9.59 -5.54 16.43
N PHE A 117 -8.38 -6.07 16.51
CA PHE A 117 -7.34 -5.53 17.39
C PHE A 117 -6.97 -4.10 17.01
N PRO A 118 -6.58 -3.24 17.99
CA PRO A 118 -6.04 -1.93 17.71
C PRO A 118 -4.63 -2.04 17.08
N PRO A 119 -4.18 -1.07 16.27
CA PRO A 119 -2.88 -1.09 15.59
C PRO A 119 -1.70 -0.74 16.53
N THR A 120 -1.90 -0.78 17.84
CA THR A 120 -0.82 -0.61 18.81
C THR A 120 0.18 -1.77 18.71
N PRO A 121 1.45 -1.59 19.13
CA PRO A 121 2.41 -2.69 19.15
C PRO A 121 1.90 -3.94 19.88
N ALA A 122 1.22 -3.75 21.03
CA ALA A 122 0.62 -4.86 21.78
C ALA A 122 -0.55 -5.51 21.05
N GLY A 123 -1.44 -4.71 20.43
CA GLY A 123 -2.59 -5.22 19.66
C GLY A 123 -2.14 -6.00 18.43
N ARG A 124 -1.18 -5.48 17.66
CA ARG A 124 -0.59 -6.20 16.53
C ARG A 124 0.09 -7.50 16.95
N ALA A 125 0.87 -7.48 18.04
CA ALA A 125 1.51 -8.69 18.56
C ALA A 125 0.49 -9.73 19.00
N ALA A 126 -0.60 -9.32 19.66
CA ALA A 126 -1.68 -10.22 20.08
C ALA A 126 -2.40 -10.83 18.86
N LEU A 127 -2.78 -10.01 17.88
CA LEU A 127 -3.37 -10.46 16.62
C LEU A 127 -2.48 -11.50 15.94
N LEU A 128 -1.23 -11.14 15.67
CA LEU A 128 -0.29 -12.00 14.93
C LEU A 128 0.05 -13.28 15.70
N GLY A 129 0.02 -13.24 17.04
CA GLY A 129 0.26 -14.40 17.89
C GLY A 129 -0.87 -15.43 17.87
N GLN A 130 -2.12 -15.01 17.61
CA GLN A 130 -3.28 -15.90 17.62
C GLN A 130 -3.94 -16.14 16.26
N ALA A 131 -3.69 -15.27 15.25
CA ALA A 131 -4.33 -15.35 13.94
C ALA A 131 -4.03 -16.70 13.26
N ARG A 132 -5.08 -17.41 12.91
CA ARG A 132 -5.01 -18.66 12.13
C ARG A 132 -5.02 -18.33 10.66
N LEU A 133 -4.04 -18.83 9.90
CA LEU A 133 -3.85 -18.49 8.49
C LEU A 133 -5.10 -18.72 7.65
N GLY A 134 -5.84 -19.81 7.89
CA GLY A 134 -7.11 -20.07 7.17
C GLY A 134 -8.21 -19.05 7.46
N GLU A 135 -8.19 -18.38 8.63
CA GLU A 135 -9.14 -17.31 8.94
C GLU A 135 -8.69 -15.98 8.31
N VAL A 136 -7.38 -15.73 8.23
CA VAL A 136 -6.82 -14.62 7.45
C VAL A 136 -7.18 -14.76 5.98
N GLU A 137 -7.04 -15.97 5.41
CA GLU A 137 -7.43 -16.25 4.02
C GLU A 137 -8.90 -15.97 3.77
N LEU A 138 -9.80 -16.46 4.66
CA LEU A 138 -11.23 -16.21 4.54
C LEU A 138 -11.55 -14.71 4.49
N GLU A 139 -10.92 -13.93 5.36
CA GLU A 139 -11.16 -12.50 5.44
C GLU A 139 -10.56 -11.75 4.23
N PHE A 140 -9.33 -12.09 3.82
CA PHE A 140 -8.72 -11.45 2.65
C PHE A 140 -9.50 -11.74 1.38
N ARG A 141 -9.95 -12.98 1.18
CA ARG A 141 -10.83 -13.32 0.04
C ARG A 141 -12.13 -12.52 0.10
N ALA A 142 -12.76 -12.38 1.26
CA ALA A 142 -13.98 -11.60 1.40
C ALA A 142 -13.77 -10.13 1.01
N GLN A 143 -12.64 -9.53 1.37
CA GLN A 143 -12.29 -8.16 0.97
C GLN A 143 -12.03 -8.05 -0.54
N ILE A 144 -11.33 -9.01 -1.15
CA ILE A 144 -11.06 -9.02 -2.59
C ILE A 144 -12.36 -9.25 -3.38
N ASP A 145 -13.14 -10.26 -2.99
CA ASP A 145 -14.37 -10.63 -3.68
C ASP A 145 -15.41 -9.51 -3.63
N ALA A 146 -15.53 -8.77 -2.52
CA ALA A 146 -16.44 -7.62 -2.41
C ALA A 146 -16.15 -6.53 -3.45
N VAL A 147 -14.89 -6.31 -3.81
CA VAL A 147 -14.47 -5.36 -4.85
C VAL A 147 -14.77 -5.93 -6.24
N ALA A 148 -14.48 -7.22 -6.46
CA ALA A 148 -14.76 -7.90 -7.73
C ALA A 148 -16.28 -7.99 -8.01
N ASP A 149 -17.08 -8.31 -7.00
CA ASP A 149 -18.55 -8.36 -7.09
C ASP A 149 -19.17 -6.98 -7.38
N ALA A 150 -18.51 -5.90 -6.96
CA ALA A 150 -18.88 -4.54 -7.34
C ALA A 150 -18.49 -4.17 -8.79
N GLY A 151 -17.87 -5.09 -9.53
CA GLY A 151 -17.43 -4.89 -10.92
C GLY A 151 -16.20 -3.98 -11.05
N LEU A 152 -15.42 -3.84 -9.97
CA LEU A 152 -14.19 -3.05 -9.95
C LEU A 152 -12.96 -3.93 -10.17
N ALA A 153 -11.91 -3.36 -10.75
CA ALA A 153 -10.67 -4.06 -11.10
C ALA A 153 -9.48 -3.46 -10.34
N PRO A 154 -9.12 -4.00 -9.15
CA PRO A 154 -7.96 -3.55 -8.41
C PRO A 154 -6.66 -3.95 -9.12
N THR A 155 -5.56 -3.26 -8.82
CA THR A 155 -4.24 -3.51 -9.40
C THR A 155 -3.29 -4.24 -8.46
N HIS A 156 -3.47 -4.07 -7.14
CA HIS A 156 -2.56 -4.64 -6.14
C HIS A 156 -3.23 -4.90 -4.80
N LEU A 157 -2.51 -5.62 -3.96
CA LEU A 157 -2.80 -5.83 -2.55
C LEU A 157 -1.71 -5.18 -1.71
N ASP A 158 -2.09 -4.55 -0.63
CA ASP A 158 -1.20 -4.03 0.38
C ASP A 158 -1.83 -4.16 1.79
N PHE A 159 -1.19 -3.66 2.85
CA PHE A 159 -1.60 -3.99 4.20
C PHE A 159 -1.80 -2.74 5.06
N HIS A 160 -2.97 -2.62 5.67
CA HIS A 160 -3.24 -1.59 6.67
C HIS A 160 -2.50 -1.88 7.98
N CYS A 161 -1.58 -0.99 8.38
CA CYS A 161 -0.83 -1.05 9.65
C CYS A 161 0.02 -2.30 9.92
N LEU A 162 0.10 -3.26 8.99
CA LEU A 162 0.86 -4.50 9.13
C LEU A 162 1.85 -4.66 7.97
N ALA A 163 3.07 -4.15 8.14
CA ALA A 163 4.11 -4.27 7.11
C ALA A 163 4.29 -5.72 6.65
N ASP A 164 4.16 -5.97 5.34
CA ASP A 164 4.22 -7.30 4.72
C ASP A 164 3.33 -8.34 5.44
N GLY A 165 2.16 -7.91 5.94
CA GLY A 165 1.24 -8.76 6.69
C GLY A 165 1.69 -9.12 8.11
N GLY A 166 2.86 -8.67 8.55
CA GLY A 166 3.40 -8.88 9.89
C GLY A 166 3.94 -10.28 10.17
N ARG A 167 3.74 -11.26 9.27
CA ARG A 167 4.25 -12.64 9.35
C ARG A 167 4.53 -13.18 7.95
N ASP A 168 5.58 -14.00 7.82
CA ASP A 168 6.00 -14.56 6.52
C ASP A 168 4.90 -15.41 5.86
N ASP A 169 4.15 -16.19 6.64
CA ASP A 169 3.05 -17.02 6.10
C ASP A 169 1.86 -16.19 5.62
N ILE A 170 1.61 -15.01 6.22
CA ILE A 170 0.58 -14.07 5.73
C ILE A 170 1.04 -13.40 4.44
N LEU A 171 2.32 -13.02 4.33
CA LEU A 171 2.87 -12.53 3.08
C LEU A 171 2.78 -13.58 1.96
N ASP A 172 3.19 -14.82 2.24
CA ASP A 172 3.13 -15.92 1.26
C ASP A 172 1.68 -16.19 0.82
N LEU A 173 0.71 -16.19 1.74
CA LEU A 173 -0.71 -16.27 1.45
C LEU A 173 -1.15 -15.12 0.52
N THR A 174 -0.75 -13.88 0.84
CA THR A 174 -1.13 -12.71 0.03
C THR A 174 -0.56 -12.78 -1.38
N VAL A 175 0.70 -13.23 -1.52
CA VAL A 175 1.31 -13.47 -2.83
C VAL A 175 0.57 -14.56 -3.62
N MET A 176 0.11 -15.62 -2.94
CA MET A 176 -0.73 -16.67 -3.55
C MET A 176 -2.07 -16.10 -4.04
N LEU A 177 -2.74 -15.31 -3.21
CA LEU A 177 -4.00 -14.65 -3.59
C LEU A 177 -3.78 -13.67 -4.74
N ALA A 178 -2.72 -12.87 -4.70
CA ALA A 178 -2.37 -11.97 -5.80
C ALA A 178 -2.19 -12.72 -7.13
N ALA A 179 -1.53 -13.89 -7.11
CA ALA A 179 -1.40 -14.74 -8.29
C ALA A 179 -2.76 -15.24 -8.82
N GLU A 180 -3.65 -15.64 -7.91
CA GLU A 180 -4.98 -16.16 -8.25
C GLU A 180 -5.87 -15.08 -8.88
N TYR A 181 -5.84 -13.86 -8.33
CA TYR A 181 -6.65 -12.73 -8.78
C TYR A 181 -5.97 -11.85 -9.85
N GLY A 182 -4.73 -12.15 -10.24
CA GLY A 182 -3.98 -11.39 -11.25
C GLY A 182 -3.52 -10.02 -10.76
N LEU A 183 -3.15 -9.91 -9.48
CA LEU A 183 -2.76 -8.68 -8.81
C LEU A 183 -1.25 -8.63 -8.50
N ALA A 184 -0.72 -7.43 -8.24
CA ALA A 184 0.58 -7.24 -7.61
C ALA A 184 0.47 -7.23 -6.08
N VAL A 185 1.60 -7.27 -5.38
CA VAL A 185 1.65 -7.05 -3.93
C VAL A 185 2.66 -5.96 -3.62
N ARG A 186 2.29 -4.99 -2.78
CA ARG A 186 3.24 -4.09 -2.14
C ARG A 186 4.06 -4.88 -1.13
N VAL A 187 5.38 -4.94 -1.36
CA VAL A 187 6.35 -5.57 -0.45
C VAL A 187 7.46 -4.57 -0.16
N TRP A 188 7.65 -4.23 1.11
CA TRP A 188 8.56 -3.16 1.49
C TRP A 188 9.62 -3.57 2.53
N LEU A 189 9.45 -4.68 3.25
CA LEU A 189 10.48 -5.20 4.14
C LEU A 189 11.53 -5.99 3.36
N GLU A 190 12.80 -5.83 3.72
CA GLU A 190 13.90 -6.40 2.95
C GLU A 190 13.82 -7.93 2.76
N PRO A 191 13.42 -8.76 3.75
CA PRO A 191 13.29 -10.21 3.52
C PRO A 191 12.26 -10.55 2.44
N GLY A 192 11.11 -9.88 2.44
CA GLY A 192 10.07 -10.02 1.42
C GLY A 192 10.56 -9.55 0.06
N ARG A 193 11.16 -8.36 -0.02
CA ARG A 193 11.75 -7.82 -1.27
C ARG A 193 12.76 -8.77 -1.89
N GLN A 194 13.68 -9.33 -1.11
CA GLN A 194 14.67 -10.31 -1.60
C GLN A 194 13.99 -11.56 -2.17
N THR A 195 12.92 -12.03 -1.53
CA THR A 195 12.17 -13.19 -2.00
C THR A 195 11.48 -12.90 -3.34
N MET A 196 10.86 -11.73 -3.50
CA MET A 196 10.20 -11.33 -4.74
C MET A 196 11.21 -11.09 -5.87
N ARG A 197 12.34 -10.43 -5.59
CA ARG A 197 13.43 -10.25 -6.59
C ARG A 197 13.95 -11.59 -7.11
N LYS A 198 14.14 -12.59 -6.25
CA LYS A 198 14.55 -13.95 -6.67
C LYS A 198 13.53 -14.62 -7.60
N ARG A 199 12.25 -14.24 -7.51
CA ARG A 199 11.18 -14.71 -8.40
C ARG A 199 11.07 -13.86 -9.68
N GLY A 200 11.90 -12.81 -9.85
CA GLY A 200 11.84 -11.89 -10.99
C GLY A 200 10.65 -10.93 -10.94
N LEU A 201 10.13 -10.66 -9.74
CA LEU A 201 8.99 -9.77 -9.53
C LEU A 201 9.48 -8.38 -9.12
N PRO A 202 9.00 -7.30 -9.77
CA PRO A 202 9.35 -5.94 -9.38
C PRO A 202 8.75 -5.60 -8.01
N VAL A 203 9.61 -5.07 -7.14
CA VAL A 203 9.30 -4.52 -5.82
C VAL A 203 10.16 -3.27 -5.59
N THR A 204 9.89 -2.50 -4.56
CA THR A 204 10.70 -1.31 -4.25
C THR A 204 12.18 -1.69 -4.13
N ASP A 205 13.06 -0.94 -4.82
CA ASP A 205 14.51 -1.13 -4.77
C ASP A 205 15.12 -0.44 -3.55
N ASN A 206 14.47 0.62 -3.08
CA ASN A 206 14.93 1.50 -2.02
C ASN A 206 14.00 1.47 -0.79
N ASP A 207 14.37 2.24 0.23
CA ASP A 207 13.58 2.32 1.45
C ASP A 207 12.20 2.95 1.17
N PHE A 208 11.20 2.32 1.74
CA PHE A 208 9.81 2.75 1.67
C PHE A 208 9.57 3.99 2.56
N LEU A 209 8.80 4.94 2.07
CA LEU A 209 8.37 6.08 2.86
C LEU A 209 6.92 5.89 3.30
N ASP A 210 6.71 5.85 4.61
CA ASP A 210 5.41 6.04 5.25
C ASP A 210 5.31 7.47 5.79
N SER A 211 4.28 8.20 5.38
CA SER A 211 4.10 9.62 5.71
C SER A 211 3.91 9.89 7.20
N PHE A 212 3.39 8.93 7.96
CA PHE A 212 3.29 9.02 9.42
C PHE A 212 4.65 8.98 10.14
N SER A 213 5.70 8.56 9.46
CA SER A 213 7.08 8.59 10.00
C SER A 213 7.71 9.99 9.99
N LEU A 214 7.08 10.97 9.35
CA LEU A 214 7.59 12.33 9.22
C LEU A 214 6.93 13.29 10.20
N ASP A 215 7.76 14.16 10.84
CA ASP A 215 7.23 15.26 11.64
C ASP A 215 6.39 16.21 10.77
N ILE A 216 5.31 16.75 11.33
CA ILE A 216 4.40 17.67 10.65
C ILE A 216 5.09 18.99 10.33
N GLU A 217 5.87 19.53 11.28
CA GLU A 217 6.59 20.79 11.09
C GLU A 217 7.60 20.66 9.96
N GLY A 218 7.48 21.51 8.95
CA GLY A 218 8.34 21.50 7.76
C GLY A 218 8.20 20.29 6.86
N LYS A 219 7.09 19.53 6.97
CA LYS A 219 6.88 18.29 6.21
C LYS A 219 6.92 18.50 4.69
N ALA A 220 6.33 19.58 4.16
CA ALA A 220 6.38 19.90 2.75
C ALA A 220 7.82 20.11 2.24
N ALA A 221 8.66 20.80 3.00
CA ALA A 221 10.07 20.97 2.66
C ALA A 221 10.85 19.64 2.68
N ARG A 222 10.53 18.74 3.64
CA ARG A 222 11.11 17.39 3.69
C ARG A 222 10.69 16.53 2.50
N TYR A 223 9.43 16.59 2.10
CA TYR A 223 8.96 15.90 0.90
C TYR A 223 9.69 16.40 -0.35
N ALA A 224 9.77 17.73 -0.54
CA ALA A 224 10.50 18.30 -1.66
C ALA A 224 11.99 17.90 -1.65
N GLN A 225 12.62 17.84 -0.48
CA GLN A 225 14.01 17.37 -0.37
C GLN A 225 14.13 15.88 -0.68
N ARG A 226 13.22 15.03 -0.19
CA ARG A 226 13.21 13.60 -0.51
C ARG A 226 13.00 13.31 -2.00
N LEU A 227 12.22 14.13 -2.70
CA LEU A 227 12.12 14.04 -4.17
C LEU A 227 13.45 14.37 -4.84
N ARG A 228 14.16 15.42 -4.39
CA ARG A 228 15.47 15.76 -4.93
C ARG A 228 16.50 14.66 -4.71
N ASP A 229 16.45 14.03 -3.54
CA ASP A 229 17.37 12.97 -3.13
C ASP A 229 16.89 11.56 -3.53
N LEU A 230 15.78 11.44 -4.29
CA LEU A 230 15.19 10.16 -4.64
C LEU A 230 16.21 9.31 -5.39
N PRO A 231 16.57 8.11 -4.91
CA PRO A 231 17.56 7.26 -5.59
C PRO A 231 17.00 6.63 -6.87
N ALA A 232 17.89 6.19 -7.75
CA ALA A 232 17.53 5.37 -8.92
C ALA A 232 16.85 4.06 -8.50
N GLY A 233 16.04 3.50 -9.39
CA GLY A 233 15.24 2.30 -9.15
C GLY A 233 13.77 2.63 -8.84
N LEU A 234 13.00 1.61 -8.45
CA LEU A 234 11.61 1.74 -8.04
C LEU A 234 11.54 2.19 -6.58
N ASN A 235 10.89 3.34 -6.38
CA ASN A 235 10.59 3.90 -5.07
C ASN A 235 9.07 3.93 -4.86
N GLU A 236 8.64 3.88 -3.61
CA GLU A 236 7.24 4.02 -3.25
C GLU A 236 7.06 4.85 -1.98
N TRP A 237 6.06 5.72 -2.02
CA TRP A 237 5.59 6.50 -0.89
C TRP A 237 4.15 6.13 -0.57
N ALA A 238 3.90 5.68 0.67
CA ALA A 238 2.57 5.61 1.25
C ALA A 238 2.26 6.95 1.89
N VAL A 239 1.24 7.62 1.37
CA VAL A 239 0.75 8.90 1.86
C VAL A 239 -0.72 8.76 2.26
N HIS A 240 -1.16 9.57 3.22
CA HIS A 240 -2.46 9.40 3.85
C HIS A 240 -3.30 10.69 3.79
N PRO A 241 -3.68 11.17 2.60
CA PRO A 241 -4.34 12.48 2.47
C PRO A 241 -5.75 12.48 3.07
N SER A 242 -6.08 13.58 3.77
CA SER A 242 -7.45 13.95 4.18
C SER A 242 -7.65 15.44 4.07
N LEU A 243 -8.89 15.88 3.82
CA LEU A 243 -9.24 17.30 3.80
C LEU A 243 -9.04 17.98 5.16
N GLY A 244 -9.03 17.22 6.26
CA GLY A 244 -8.85 17.75 7.62
C GLY A 244 -9.99 18.67 8.04
N ASP A 245 -11.22 18.37 7.60
CA ASP A 245 -12.45 19.09 7.99
C ASP A 245 -12.82 18.85 9.46
N GLU A 246 -13.91 19.46 9.93
CA GLU A 246 -14.35 19.34 11.33
C GLU A 246 -14.63 17.89 11.75
N GLU A 247 -15.16 17.06 10.84
CA GLU A 247 -15.39 15.63 11.11
C GLU A 247 -14.05 14.91 11.28
N SER A 248 -13.11 15.10 10.36
CA SER A 248 -11.75 14.52 10.45
C SER A 248 -11.06 14.87 11.77
N GLN A 249 -11.15 16.14 12.19
CA GLN A 249 -10.53 16.62 13.43
C GLN A 249 -11.15 16.00 14.69
N THR A 250 -12.40 15.56 14.60
CA THR A 250 -13.11 14.93 15.71
C THR A 250 -12.80 13.45 15.85
N VAL A 251 -12.70 12.73 14.72
CA VAL A 251 -12.63 11.27 14.70
C VAL A 251 -11.22 10.70 14.52
N ASP A 252 -10.28 11.50 14.01
CA ASP A 252 -8.93 11.04 13.65
C ASP A 252 -7.83 11.90 14.27
N ASN A 253 -7.15 11.38 15.26
CA ASN A 253 -6.00 12.06 15.87
C ASN A 253 -4.82 12.26 14.88
N GLY A 254 -4.78 11.49 13.79
CA GLY A 254 -3.80 11.59 12.71
C GLY A 254 -4.12 12.67 11.67
N TRP A 255 -5.28 13.36 11.77
CA TRP A 255 -5.71 14.34 10.78
C TRP A 255 -4.66 15.41 10.42
N PRO A 256 -3.77 15.89 11.32
CA PRO A 256 -2.78 16.90 10.91
C PRO A 256 -1.72 16.33 9.95
N VAL A 257 -1.34 15.05 10.13
CA VAL A 257 -0.45 14.33 9.20
C VAL A 257 -1.13 14.25 7.83
N ARG A 258 -2.39 13.80 7.82
CA ARG A 258 -3.19 13.61 6.61
C ARG A 258 -3.43 14.91 5.87
N ARG A 259 -3.73 16.00 6.58
CA ARG A 259 -3.90 17.33 5.99
C ARG A 259 -2.62 17.82 5.31
N THR A 260 -1.47 17.65 5.97
CA THR A 260 -0.18 18.05 5.37
C THR A 260 0.19 17.21 4.16
N ASP A 261 -0.21 15.94 4.11
CA ASP A 261 -0.04 15.10 2.92
C ASP A 261 -0.87 15.63 1.76
N TYR A 262 -2.17 15.86 1.97
CA TYR A 262 -3.06 16.40 0.96
C TYR A 262 -2.56 17.74 0.41
N GLU A 263 -2.17 18.66 1.29
CA GLU A 263 -1.65 19.98 0.90
C GLU A 263 -0.38 19.88 0.03
N PHE A 264 0.53 18.96 0.37
CA PHE A 264 1.73 18.77 -0.44
C PHE A 264 1.41 18.10 -1.78
N LEU A 265 0.64 17.01 -1.77
CA LEU A 265 0.32 16.25 -2.97
C LEU A 265 -0.35 17.08 -4.05
N THR A 266 -1.22 18.02 -3.68
CA THR A 266 -1.95 18.90 -4.60
C THR A 266 -1.21 20.20 -4.90
N SER A 267 -0.05 20.46 -4.29
CA SER A 267 0.69 21.71 -4.43
C SER A 267 1.38 21.85 -5.80
N PRO A 268 1.53 23.08 -6.32
CA PRO A 268 2.40 23.33 -7.46
C PRO A 268 3.86 22.92 -7.22
N GLN A 269 4.37 23.10 -5.97
CA GLN A 269 5.72 22.75 -5.60
C GLN A 269 6.03 21.28 -5.84
N ALA A 270 5.10 20.37 -5.49
CA ALA A 270 5.31 18.94 -5.69
C ALA A 270 5.51 18.59 -7.18
N ARG A 271 4.67 19.15 -8.06
CA ARG A 271 4.79 18.98 -9.52
C ARG A 271 6.08 19.56 -10.07
N GLU A 272 6.45 20.76 -9.62
CA GLU A 272 7.68 21.43 -10.06
C GLU A 272 8.93 20.60 -9.71
N VAL A 273 8.99 20.06 -8.49
CA VAL A 273 10.14 19.24 -8.09
C VAL A 273 10.21 17.94 -8.89
N LEU A 274 9.09 17.23 -9.09
CA LEU A 274 9.07 16.03 -9.93
C LEU A 274 9.60 16.31 -11.33
N GLN A 275 9.17 17.42 -11.95
CA GLN A 275 9.60 17.82 -13.29
C GLN A 275 11.09 18.23 -13.33
N GLN A 276 11.55 19.04 -12.37
CA GLN A 276 12.95 19.49 -12.28
C GLN A 276 13.92 18.34 -12.08
N GLU A 277 13.51 17.34 -11.32
CA GLU A 277 14.33 16.17 -10.97
C GLU A 277 14.14 15.00 -11.95
N GLU A 278 13.36 15.16 -13.01
CA GLU A 278 13.10 14.13 -14.03
C GLU A 278 12.62 12.79 -13.43
N ILE A 279 11.81 12.86 -12.35
CA ILE A 279 11.24 11.68 -11.69
C ILE A 279 10.06 11.15 -12.53
N VAL A 280 10.11 9.87 -12.87
CA VAL A 280 9.05 9.19 -13.59
C VAL A 280 8.03 8.64 -12.60
N VAL A 281 6.88 9.30 -12.49
CA VAL A 281 5.78 8.78 -11.67
C VAL A 281 5.09 7.67 -12.44
N ILE A 282 5.00 6.49 -11.83
CA ILE A 282 4.32 5.30 -12.36
C ILE A 282 3.21 4.86 -11.43
N ASP A 283 2.33 3.99 -11.92
CA ASP A 283 1.26 3.39 -11.12
C ASP A 283 1.38 1.86 -11.05
N TYR A 284 0.52 1.24 -10.26
CA TYR A 284 0.54 -0.21 -10.06
C TYR A 284 0.10 -1.03 -11.27
N ARG A 285 -0.53 -0.46 -12.32
CA ARG A 285 -0.88 -1.21 -13.54
C ARG A 285 0.35 -1.77 -14.23
N THR A 286 1.43 -0.98 -14.32
CA THR A 286 2.68 -1.44 -14.91
C THR A 286 3.32 -2.56 -14.07
N ILE A 287 3.30 -2.43 -12.76
CA ILE A 287 3.80 -3.45 -11.81
C ILE A 287 2.95 -4.72 -11.92
N GLN A 288 1.62 -4.60 -11.87
CA GLN A 288 0.66 -5.70 -12.00
C GLN A 288 0.88 -6.50 -13.28
N GLN A 289 1.12 -5.82 -14.40
CA GLN A 289 1.35 -6.49 -15.68
C GLN A 289 2.54 -7.46 -15.61
N VAL A 290 3.65 -7.04 -15.01
CA VAL A 290 4.84 -7.90 -14.85
C VAL A 290 4.56 -9.04 -13.86
N TRP A 291 3.90 -8.75 -12.74
CA TRP A 291 3.52 -9.76 -11.75
C TRP A 291 2.63 -10.84 -12.38
N SER A 292 1.55 -10.46 -13.08
CA SER A 292 0.62 -11.39 -13.71
C SER A 292 1.29 -12.26 -14.77
N GLN A 293 2.20 -11.70 -15.58
CA GLN A 293 2.94 -12.46 -16.58
C GLN A 293 3.91 -13.47 -15.96
N SER A 294 4.55 -13.10 -14.86
CA SER A 294 5.56 -13.94 -14.20
C SER A 294 4.94 -15.05 -13.34
N MET A 295 3.70 -14.87 -12.86
CA MET A 295 3.01 -15.81 -11.99
C MET A 295 1.98 -16.69 -12.72
N SER A 296 1.72 -16.42 -14.00
CA SER A 296 0.86 -17.30 -14.83
C SER A 296 1.49 -18.70 -14.98
N PRO A 297 0.74 -19.79 -14.80
CA PRO A 297 1.26 -21.14 -15.05
C PRO A 297 1.71 -21.24 -16.52
N ARG A 298 2.95 -21.69 -16.73
CA ARG A 298 3.52 -21.97 -18.06
C ARG A 298 2.94 -23.25 -18.63
#